data_398e1a6ebcfec1c8088a8509def8f098
#
_entry.id   398e1a6ebcfec1c8088a8509def8f098
#
_cell.length_a   1.000
_cell.length_b   1.000
_cell.length_c   1.000
_cell.angle_alpha   90.00
_cell.angle_beta   90.00
_cell.angle_gamma   90.00
#
_symmetry.space_group_name_H-M   'P 1'
#
loop_
_entity.id
_entity.type
_entity.pdbx_description
1 polymer ?
#
loop_
_entity_poly.entity_id
_entity_poly.type
_entity_poly.pdbx_seq_one_letter_code
_entity_poly.pdbx_strand_id
1 'polypeptide(L)'
;MRKLNLIAALVIVCSITASAQTSVRTFKPKTKTAARIYRLPASKVDFDAFDSLTREVKVYRKTRLVDLDEFNCMSKEKNTIILDTRSTEMYNRKHVKGAVHLDFSDFTQANLLKIIPTANTRILIYCNNNFDFDQFRFATKSFVPPVFKAKEITLALNIPTFINLYGYGYKNVYELSSLVSVFDNAIAFEGTDVRK
;
A
#
# COMPACT_ATOMS: atom_id res chain seq x y z
N MET A 1 -10.89 -105.77 10.72
CA MET A 1 -12.20 -105.82 10.11
C MET A 1 -13.16 -105.03 10.93
N ARG A 2 -13.30 -103.72 10.68
CA ARG A 2 -14.27 -102.86 11.34
C ARG A 2 -14.92 -101.98 10.26
N LYS A 3 -16.22 -102.09 10.13
CA LYS A 3 -17.07 -101.37 9.20
C LYS A 3 -17.27 -100.00 9.76
N LEU A 4 -16.98 -98.95 8.98
CA LEU A 4 -17.24 -97.58 9.33
C LEU A 4 -18.51 -97.12 8.62
N ASN A 5 -19.54 -96.85 9.40
CA ASN A 5 -20.81 -96.32 8.89
C ASN A 5 -20.65 -94.84 8.63
N LEU A 6 -20.96 -94.41 7.39
CA LEU A 6 -20.98 -93.02 6.97
C LEU A 6 -22.42 -92.52 7.19
N ILE A 7 -22.57 -91.57 8.12
CA ILE A 7 -23.83 -90.84 8.33
C ILE A 7 -23.77 -89.57 7.49
N ALA A 8 -24.59 -89.49 6.46
CA ALA A 8 -24.73 -88.32 5.64
C ALA A 8 -25.67 -87.33 6.37
N ALA A 9 -25.14 -86.21 6.85
CA ALA A 9 -25.95 -85.14 7.38
C ALA A 9 -26.36 -84.22 6.24
N LEU A 10 -27.68 -84.14 5.97
CA LEU A 10 -28.28 -83.25 5.01
C LEU A 10 -28.40 -81.86 5.64
N VAL A 11 -27.57 -80.90 5.23
CA VAL A 11 -27.66 -79.50 5.65
C VAL A 11 -28.57 -78.80 4.67
N ILE A 12 -29.79 -78.50 5.11
CA ILE A 12 -30.71 -77.60 4.38
C ILE A 12 -30.26 -76.12 4.57
N VAL A 13 -29.65 -75.59 3.56
CA VAL A 13 -29.33 -74.14 3.53
C VAL A 13 -30.56 -73.35 3.10
N CYS A 14 -31.23 -72.74 4.07
CA CYS A 14 -32.33 -71.80 3.81
C CYS A 14 -31.79 -70.45 3.37
N SER A 15 -31.77 -70.19 2.06
CA SER A 15 -31.31 -68.91 1.50
C SER A 15 -32.42 -67.87 1.69
N ILE A 16 -32.24 -67.02 2.70
CA ILE A 16 -33.10 -65.84 2.87
C ILE A 16 -32.56 -64.75 1.94
N THR A 17 -33.20 -64.53 0.79
CA THR A 17 -32.97 -63.43 -0.10
C THR A 17 -33.60 -62.17 0.49
N ALA A 18 -32.83 -61.35 1.18
CA ALA A 18 -33.27 -60.02 1.60
C ALA A 18 -33.27 -59.10 0.37
N SER A 19 -34.43 -58.81 -0.19
CA SER A 19 -34.61 -57.79 -1.21
C SER A 19 -34.47 -56.41 -0.58
N ALA A 20 -33.25 -55.82 -0.67
CA ALA A 20 -33.07 -54.45 -0.32
C ALA A 20 -33.78 -53.54 -1.35
N GLN A 21 -34.97 -53.08 -1.01
CA GLN A 21 -35.62 -52.00 -1.77
C GLN A 21 -34.87 -50.69 -1.55
N THR A 22 -33.98 -50.37 -2.49
CA THR A 22 -33.35 -49.05 -2.51
C THR A 22 -34.38 -48.00 -2.91
N SER A 23 -34.94 -47.32 -1.91
CA SER A 23 -35.78 -46.17 -2.14
C SER A 23 -34.93 -45.05 -2.74
N VAL A 24 -34.94 -44.92 -4.06
CA VAL A 24 -34.37 -43.76 -4.75
C VAL A 24 -35.22 -42.54 -4.41
N ARG A 25 -34.80 -41.77 -3.42
CA ARG A 25 -35.39 -40.44 -3.21
C ARG A 25 -35.04 -39.58 -4.40
N THR A 26 -35.95 -39.42 -5.34
CA THR A 26 -35.85 -38.42 -6.39
C THR A 26 -35.80 -37.05 -5.73
N PHE A 27 -34.63 -36.46 -5.69
CA PHE A 27 -34.40 -35.08 -5.24
C PHE A 27 -35.04 -34.17 -6.31
N LYS A 28 -36.29 -33.70 -6.06
CA LYS A 28 -36.84 -32.62 -6.89
C LYS A 28 -35.93 -31.40 -6.68
N PRO A 29 -35.29 -30.87 -7.72
CA PRO A 29 -34.51 -29.65 -7.55
C PRO A 29 -35.48 -28.57 -7.08
N LYS A 30 -35.22 -28.02 -5.89
CA LYS A 30 -35.89 -26.80 -5.45
C LYS A 30 -35.70 -25.78 -6.56
N THR A 31 -36.80 -25.33 -7.14
CA THR A 31 -36.79 -24.17 -8.05
C THR A 31 -35.88 -23.14 -7.50
N LYS A 32 -34.79 -22.85 -8.21
CA LYS A 32 -33.85 -21.76 -7.86
C LYS A 32 -34.72 -20.50 -7.90
N THR A 33 -35.16 -20.04 -6.74
CA THR A 33 -35.66 -18.68 -6.58
C THR A 33 -34.54 -17.84 -7.17
N ALA A 34 -34.81 -17.13 -8.26
CA ALA A 34 -33.84 -16.28 -8.92
C ALA A 34 -33.27 -15.35 -7.82
N ALA A 35 -32.08 -15.63 -7.36
CA ALA A 35 -31.41 -14.79 -6.39
C ALA A 35 -31.36 -13.40 -7.05
N ARG A 36 -32.11 -12.45 -6.47
CA ARG A 36 -32.09 -11.06 -6.91
C ARG A 36 -30.62 -10.65 -6.87
N ILE A 37 -29.98 -10.57 -8.05
CA ILE A 37 -28.60 -10.15 -8.16
C ILE A 37 -28.57 -8.70 -7.68
N TYR A 38 -28.26 -8.51 -6.42
CA TYR A 38 -28.06 -7.21 -5.83
C TYR A 38 -26.73 -6.70 -6.41
N ARG A 39 -26.79 -5.92 -7.49
CA ARG A 39 -25.61 -5.26 -8.03
C ARG A 39 -25.26 -4.13 -7.07
N LEU A 40 -24.14 -4.30 -6.37
CA LEU A 40 -23.56 -3.21 -5.61
C LEU A 40 -23.22 -2.06 -6.57
N PRO A 41 -23.30 -0.81 -6.10
CA PRO A 41 -22.81 0.33 -6.87
C PRO A 41 -21.30 0.18 -7.13
N ALA A 42 -20.81 0.80 -8.19
CA ALA A 42 -19.37 0.84 -8.47
C ALA A 42 -18.62 1.52 -7.32
N SER A 43 -17.37 1.09 -7.11
CA SER A 43 -16.48 1.76 -6.16
C SER A 43 -16.21 3.21 -6.60
N LYS A 44 -15.83 4.06 -5.64
CA LYS A 44 -15.42 5.46 -5.91
C LYS A 44 -13.94 5.53 -6.33
N VAL A 45 -13.53 4.67 -7.25
CA VAL A 45 -12.17 4.63 -7.80
C VAL A 45 -12.26 5.04 -9.26
N ASP A 46 -11.55 6.11 -9.60
CA ASP A 46 -11.50 6.68 -10.95
C ASP A 46 -10.05 6.81 -11.39
N PHE A 47 -9.58 5.80 -12.13
CA PHE A 47 -8.21 5.74 -12.62
C PHE A 47 -7.95 6.82 -13.68
N ASP A 48 -8.91 7.09 -14.56
CA ASP A 48 -8.75 8.03 -15.68
C ASP A 48 -8.64 9.48 -15.15
N ALA A 49 -9.43 9.82 -14.14
CA ALA A 49 -9.32 11.10 -13.46
C ALA A 49 -7.95 11.25 -12.76
N PHE A 50 -7.46 10.19 -12.10
CA PHE A 50 -6.14 10.20 -11.46
C PHE A 50 -5.00 10.29 -12.46
N ASP A 51 -5.07 9.59 -13.60
CA ASP A 51 -4.07 9.68 -14.67
C ASP A 51 -4.03 11.11 -15.27
N SER A 52 -5.20 11.71 -15.48
CA SER A 52 -5.31 13.09 -15.97
C SER A 52 -4.66 14.09 -15.00
N LEU A 53 -4.93 13.94 -13.69
CA LEU A 53 -4.29 14.73 -12.63
C LEU A 53 -2.77 14.52 -12.64
N THR A 54 -2.31 13.29 -12.81
CA THR A 54 -0.88 12.96 -12.85
C THR A 54 -0.17 13.64 -14.01
N ARG A 55 -0.80 13.72 -15.18
CA ARG A 55 -0.26 14.42 -16.36
C ARG A 55 -0.13 15.93 -16.12
N GLU A 56 -1.13 16.55 -15.51
CA GLU A 56 -1.09 17.96 -15.13
C GLU A 56 0.04 18.23 -14.14
N VAL A 57 0.11 17.42 -13.07
CA VAL A 57 1.11 17.56 -12.01
C VAL A 57 2.52 17.32 -12.55
N LYS A 58 2.72 16.41 -13.49
CA LYS A 58 4.03 16.16 -14.11
C LYS A 58 4.67 17.42 -14.68
N VAL A 59 3.89 18.29 -15.27
CA VAL A 59 4.37 19.57 -15.82
C VAL A 59 4.60 20.57 -14.71
N TYR A 60 3.63 20.73 -13.83
CA TYR A 60 3.67 21.69 -12.72
C TYR A 60 4.85 21.44 -11.76
N ARG A 61 5.05 20.19 -11.37
CA ARG A 61 6.11 19.76 -10.43
C ARG A 61 7.53 20.13 -10.91
N LYS A 62 7.78 20.20 -12.23
CA LYS A 62 9.12 20.53 -12.77
C LYS A 62 9.68 21.85 -12.24
N THR A 63 8.81 22.81 -11.96
CA THR A 63 9.17 24.13 -11.44
C THR A 63 9.15 24.21 -9.93
N ARG A 64 8.99 23.07 -9.26
CA ARG A 64 8.82 22.94 -7.80
C ARG A 64 9.86 22.00 -7.19
N LEU A 65 10.85 21.60 -7.98
CA LEU A 65 12.00 20.85 -7.52
C LEU A 65 13.05 21.83 -7.02
N VAL A 66 13.46 21.70 -5.77
CA VAL A 66 14.44 22.58 -5.12
C VAL A 66 15.65 21.78 -4.65
N ASP A 67 16.82 22.36 -4.69
CA ASP A 67 18.00 21.76 -4.11
C ASP A 67 18.00 21.87 -2.57
N LEU A 68 19.06 21.36 -1.91
CA LEU A 68 19.16 21.36 -0.46
C LEU A 68 19.24 22.78 0.13
N ASP A 69 19.97 23.68 -0.53
CA ASP A 69 20.18 25.04 -0.03
C ASP A 69 18.87 25.84 -0.09
N GLU A 70 18.17 25.74 -1.20
CA GLU A 70 16.84 26.35 -1.37
C GLU A 70 15.80 25.75 -0.42
N PHE A 71 15.79 24.41 -0.27
CA PHE A 71 14.96 23.70 0.70
C PHE A 71 15.19 24.22 2.13
N ASN A 72 16.45 24.34 2.55
CA ASN A 72 16.82 24.85 3.86
C ASN A 72 16.47 26.35 4.04
N CYS A 73 16.60 27.14 2.99
CA CYS A 73 16.20 28.55 3.00
C CYS A 73 14.68 28.65 3.21
N MET A 74 13.91 27.97 2.37
CA MET A 74 12.43 27.95 2.43
C MET A 74 11.91 27.41 3.77
N SER A 75 12.57 26.41 4.36
CA SER A 75 12.14 25.82 5.62
C SER A 75 12.12 26.78 6.81
N LYS A 76 12.89 27.84 6.74
CA LYS A 76 13.00 28.89 7.78
C LYS A 76 11.96 30.01 7.60
N GLU A 77 11.28 30.03 6.46
CA GLU A 77 10.31 31.09 6.18
C GLU A 77 8.99 30.86 6.91
N LYS A 78 8.33 31.98 7.24
CA LYS A 78 6.99 31.93 7.85
C LYS A 78 6.00 31.22 6.90
N ASN A 79 4.99 30.56 7.46
CA ASN A 79 3.97 29.83 6.73
C ASN A 79 4.54 28.70 5.85
N THR A 80 5.64 28.10 6.28
CA THR A 80 6.25 26.93 5.65
C THR A 80 6.25 25.75 6.60
N ILE A 81 5.92 24.56 6.11
CA ILE A 81 6.06 23.29 6.83
C ILE A 81 6.92 22.34 6.02
N ILE A 82 7.65 21.48 6.71
CA ILE A 82 8.29 20.28 6.12
C ILE A 82 7.34 19.12 6.44
N LEU A 83 6.87 18.40 5.43
CA LEU A 83 5.94 17.28 5.58
C LEU A 83 6.64 15.96 5.29
N ASP A 84 6.69 15.09 6.30
CA ASP A 84 7.11 13.70 6.16
C ASP A 84 5.89 12.79 6.05
N THR A 85 5.80 12.06 4.94
CA THR A 85 4.66 11.18 4.64
C THR A 85 5.01 9.69 4.71
N ARG A 86 6.19 9.38 5.24
CA ARG A 86 6.59 7.99 5.49
C ARG A 86 5.75 7.38 6.63
N SER A 87 5.94 6.09 6.90
CA SER A 87 5.25 5.47 8.03
C SER A 87 5.62 6.13 9.36
N THR A 88 4.67 6.12 10.30
CA THR A 88 4.87 6.64 11.67
C THR A 88 6.12 6.05 12.32
N GLU A 89 6.42 4.76 12.10
CA GLU A 89 7.63 4.13 12.62
C GLU A 89 8.89 4.82 12.09
N MET A 90 9.00 4.99 10.75
CA MET A 90 10.19 5.59 10.14
C MET A 90 10.36 7.05 10.53
N TYR A 91 9.27 7.80 10.61
CA TYR A 91 9.29 9.16 11.12
C TYR A 91 9.82 9.21 12.56
N ASN A 92 9.26 8.43 13.48
CA ASN A 92 9.68 8.42 14.88
C ASN A 92 11.14 8.05 15.05
N ARG A 93 11.69 7.18 14.21
CA ARG A 93 13.09 6.76 14.27
C ARG A 93 14.06 7.86 13.83
N LYS A 94 13.80 8.44 12.67
CA LYS A 94 14.64 9.52 12.13
C LYS A 94 13.91 10.30 11.05
N HIS A 95 13.80 11.60 11.20
CA HIS A 95 13.19 12.51 10.22
C HIS A 95 13.97 13.83 10.15
N VAL A 96 13.72 14.62 9.12
CA VAL A 96 14.31 15.96 9.00
C VAL A 96 13.80 16.83 10.15
N LYS A 97 14.72 17.48 10.84
CA LYS A 97 14.42 18.29 12.02
C LYS A 97 13.31 19.34 11.71
N GLY A 98 12.31 19.37 12.58
CA GLY A 98 11.17 20.25 12.45
C GLY A 98 10.09 19.81 11.46
N ALA A 99 10.20 18.61 10.87
CA ALA A 99 9.17 18.08 10.01
C ALA A 99 7.92 17.70 10.82
N VAL A 100 6.75 18.01 10.27
CA VAL A 100 5.47 17.48 10.75
C VAL A 100 5.15 16.17 10.01
N HIS A 101 4.41 15.29 10.67
CA HIS A 101 4.12 13.96 10.14
C HIS A 101 2.65 13.77 9.81
N LEU A 102 2.38 13.15 8.66
CA LEU A 102 1.12 12.50 8.33
C LEU A 102 1.41 11.32 7.42
N ASP A 103 1.15 10.09 7.89
CA ASP A 103 1.31 8.89 7.07
C ASP A 103 0.51 9.05 5.77
N PHE A 104 1.12 8.66 4.65
CA PHE A 104 0.47 8.78 3.34
C PHE A 104 -0.86 8.01 3.26
N SER A 105 -0.98 6.91 3.99
CA SER A 105 -2.23 6.14 4.09
C SER A 105 -3.38 6.90 4.76
N ASP A 106 -3.06 7.94 5.54
CA ASP A 106 -4.01 8.75 6.28
C ASP A 106 -4.39 10.06 5.56
N PHE A 107 -4.00 10.21 4.30
CA PHE A 107 -4.34 11.38 3.50
C PHE A 107 -5.84 11.45 3.25
N THR A 108 -6.49 12.27 4.04
CA THR A 108 -7.86 12.73 3.84
C THR A 108 -7.88 14.25 3.93
N GLN A 109 -8.87 14.89 3.32
CA GLN A 109 -9.01 16.35 3.45
C GLN A 109 -9.05 16.78 4.91
N ALA A 110 -9.75 16.07 5.77
CA ALA A 110 -9.88 16.37 7.19
C ALA A 110 -8.54 16.28 7.94
N ASN A 111 -7.70 15.27 7.64
CA ASN A 111 -6.41 15.13 8.28
C ASN A 111 -5.39 16.15 7.77
N LEU A 112 -5.39 16.42 6.46
CA LEU A 112 -4.54 17.46 5.88
C LEU A 112 -4.84 18.83 6.47
N LEU A 113 -6.12 19.20 6.67
CA LEU A 113 -6.52 20.46 7.29
C LEU A 113 -6.03 20.63 8.74
N LYS A 114 -5.74 19.54 9.46
CA LYS A 114 -5.21 19.61 10.83
C LYS A 114 -3.74 20.06 10.87
N ILE A 115 -2.97 19.73 9.82
CA ILE A 115 -1.53 19.98 9.77
C ILE A 115 -1.13 21.08 8.80
N ILE A 116 -1.96 21.36 7.79
CA ILE A 116 -1.73 22.40 6.79
C ILE A 116 -2.77 23.51 7.03
N PRO A 117 -2.40 24.62 7.68
CA PRO A 117 -3.36 25.62 8.14
C PRO A 117 -4.16 26.29 7.03
N THR A 118 -3.53 26.52 5.87
CA THR A 118 -4.15 27.22 4.75
C THR A 118 -3.68 26.66 3.41
N ALA A 119 -4.45 26.87 2.34
CA ALA A 119 -4.06 26.51 0.99
C ALA A 119 -2.79 27.23 0.49
N ASN A 120 -2.45 28.37 1.11
CA ASN A 120 -1.25 29.16 0.79
C ASN A 120 -0.02 28.71 1.58
N THR A 121 -0.17 27.80 2.55
CA THR A 121 0.97 27.25 3.30
C THR A 121 1.95 26.61 2.31
N ARG A 122 3.24 26.98 2.41
CA ARG A 122 4.28 26.31 1.66
C ARG A 122 4.54 24.94 2.29
N ILE A 123 4.54 23.91 1.46
CA ILE A 123 4.75 22.52 1.89
C ILE A 123 6.03 22.02 1.22
N LEU A 124 7.04 21.72 2.02
CA LEU A 124 8.26 21.10 1.57
C LEU A 124 8.16 19.60 1.81
N ILE A 125 8.37 18.79 0.79
CA ILE A 125 8.30 17.34 0.90
C ILE A 125 9.66 16.69 0.61
N TYR A 126 9.89 15.57 1.27
CA TYR A 126 11.01 14.67 1.04
C TYR A 126 10.58 13.22 1.26
N CYS A 127 11.39 12.24 0.84
CA CYS A 127 11.17 10.83 1.14
C CYS A 127 12.50 10.07 1.35
N ASN A 128 12.41 8.77 1.48
CA ASN A 128 13.59 7.91 1.64
C ASN A 128 14.62 8.09 0.52
N ASN A 129 14.16 8.26 -0.73
CA ASN A 129 15.02 8.34 -1.91
C ASN A 129 15.82 9.65 -2.00
N ASN A 130 15.62 10.58 -1.05
CA ASN A 130 16.44 11.79 -0.95
C ASN A 130 17.68 11.62 -0.10
N PHE A 131 17.84 10.50 0.61
CA PHE A 131 18.92 10.32 1.56
C PHE A 131 19.76 9.09 1.24
N ASP A 132 21.09 9.25 1.36
CA ASP A 132 22.07 8.19 1.18
C ASP A 132 22.81 7.88 2.49
N PHE A 133 23.47 6.71 2.52
CA PHE A 133 24.25 6.17 3.64
C PHE A 133 23.45 5.78 4.90
N ASP A 134 22.11 5.68 4.82
CA ASP A 134 21.28 5.17 5.91
C ASP A 134 20.08 4.38 5.40
N GLN A 135 20.35 3.27 4.71
CA GLN A 135 19.29 2.42 4.13
C GLN A 135 18.38 1.78 5.19
N PHE A 136 18.77 1.80 6.45
CA PHE A 136 17.94 1.27 7.54
C PHE A 136 16.80 2.21 7.92
N ARG A 137 17.00 3.54 7.84
CA ARG A 137 16.00 4.56 8.18
C ARG A 137 15.44 5.26 6.96
N PHE A 138 16.20 5.26 5.87
CA PHE A 138 15.85 5.86 4.59
C PHE A 138 16.04 4.84 3.45
N ALA A 139 15.35 3.70 3.55
CA ALA A 139 15.41 2.66 2.52
C ALA A 139 14.98 3.19 1.15
N THR A 140 15.90 3.21 0.20
CA THR A 140 15.61 3.62 -1.18
C THR A 140 14.56 2.70 -1.79
N LYS A 141 13.51 3.27 -2.34
CA LYS A 141 12.45 2.54 -3.04
C LYS A 141 12.71 2.60 -4.54
N SER A 142 13.25 1.52 -5.07
CA SER A 142 13.50 1.35 -6.49
C SER A 142 13.37 -0.11 -6.91
N PHE A 143 13.19 -0.32 -8.19
CA PHE A 143 13.12 -1.63 -8.82
C PHE A 143 13.96 -1.63 -10.10
N VAL A 144 14.87 -2.58 -10.19
CA VAL A 144 15.64 -2.83 -11.41
C VAL A 144 15.02 -4.03 -12.12
N PRO A 145 14.36 -3.84 -13.27
CA PRO A 145 13.79 -4.97 -14.01
C PRO A 145 14.89 -5.97 -14.41
N PRO A 146 14.63 -7.30 -14.40
CA PRO A 146 15.61 -8.34 -14.73
C PRO A 146 15.88 -8.44 -16.23
N VAL A 147 15.84 -7.32 -16.95
CA VAL A 147 16.09 -7.22 -18.40
C VAL A 147 17.36 -6.41 -18.61
N PHE A 148 18.25 -6.94 -19.44
CA PHE A 148 19.52 -6.27 -19.73
C PHE A 148 19.31 -4.83 -20.23
N LYS A 149 20.02 -3.87 -19.62
CA LYS A 149 19.89 -2.42 -19.86
C LYS A 149 18.53 -1.80 -19.53
N ALA A 150 17.68 -2.49 -18.78
CA ALA A 150 16.45 -1.86 -18.30
C ALA A 150 16.77 -0.70 -17.37
N LYS A 151 16.03 0.40 -17.52
CA LYS A 151 16.15 1.55 -16.62
C LYS A 151 15.56 1.20 -15.27
N GLU A 152 16.25 1.57 -14.20
CA GLU A 152 15.72 1.52 -12.84
C GLU A 152 14.42 2.35 -12.74
N ILE A 153 13.43 1.78 -12.07
CA ILE A 153 12.16 2.44 -11.79
C ILE A 153 12.18 2.86 -10.33
N THR A 154 12.12 4.14 -10.07
CA THR A 154 11.98 4.66 -8.71
C THR A 154 10.52 4.65 -8.29
N LEU A 155 10.27 4.16 -7.06
CA LEU A 155 8.96 4.12 -6.42
C LEU A 155 8.91 5.09 -5.25
N ALA A 156 9.55 6.23 -5.44
CA ALA A 156 9.69 7.29 -4.45
C ALA A 156 8.33 7.83 -4.00
N LEU A 157 8.11 7.92 -2.70
CA LEU A 157 6.85 8.37 -2.11
C LEU A 157 6.55 9.86 -2.41
N ASN A 158 7.57 10.65 -2.74
CA ASN A 158 7.39 12.05 -3.16
C ASN A 158 6.40 12.18 -4.31
N ILE A 159 6.44 11.27 -5.28
CA ILE A 159 5.60 11.36 -6.48
C ILE A 159 4.12 11.30 -6.10
N PRO A 160 3.61 10.21 -5.47
CA PRO A 160 2.21 10.17 -5.07
C PRO A 160 1.85 11.24 -4.01
N THR A 161 2.77 11.61 -3.12
CA THR A 161 2.56 12.69 -2.16
C THR A 161 2.27 14.02 -2.87
N PHE A 162 3.11 14.40 -3.85
CA PHE A 162 2.92 15.63 -4.61
C PHE A 162 1.59 15.63 -5.37
N ILE A 163 1.27 14.51 -6.06
CA ILE A 163 0.03 14.38 -6.84
C ILE A 163 -1.18 14.52 -5.93
N ASN A 164 -1.18 13.87 -4.77
CA ASN A 164 -2.32 13.91 -3.86
C ASN A 164 -2.48 15.30 -3.22
N LEU A 165 -1.41 15.92 -2.72
CA LEU A 165 -1.48 17.28 -2.19
C LEU A 165 -2.05 18.27 -3.22
N TYR A 166 -1.55 18.19 -4.46
CA TYR A 166 -2.05 19.01 -5.57
C TYR A 166 -3.53 18.74 -5.85
N GLY A 167 -3.95 17.48 -5.87
CA GLY A 167 -5.34 17.07 -6.05
C GLY A 167 -6.27 17.58 -4.95
N TYR A 168 -5.80 17.63 -3.69
CA TYR A 168 -6.52 18.22 -2.57
C TYR A 168 -6.53 19.76 -2.57
N GLY A 169 -5.91 20.40 -3.58
CA GLY A 169 -5.91 21.84 -3.73
C GLY A 169 -4.70 22.56 -3.15
N TYR A 170 -3.75 21.85 -2.54
CA TYR A 170 -2.50 22.43 -2.05
C TYR A 170 -1.52 22.60 -3.21
N LYS A 171 -1.45 23.81 -3.77
CA LYS A 171 -0.60 24.10 -4.95
C LYS A 171 0.81 24.58 -4.57
N ASN A 172 1.02 25.05 -3.34
CA ASN A 172 2.30 25.61 -2.89
C ASN A 172 3.23 24.51 -2.33
N VAL A 173 3.39 23.41 -3.09
CA VAL A 173 4.22 22.25 -2.75
C VAL A 173 5.56 22.35 -3.46
N TYR A 174 6.64 22.10 -2.74
CA TYR A 174 8.02 21.99 -3.26
C TYR A 174 8.63 20.67 -2.80
N GLU A 175 9.49 20.11 -3.61
CA GLU A 175 10.08 18.80 -3.36
C GLU A 175 11.61 18.92 -3.36
N LEU A 176 12.25 18.36 -2.32
CA LEU A 176 13.68 18.17 -2.30
C LEU A 176 14.12 17.30 -3.49
N SER A 177 14.95 17.84 -4.37
CA SER A 177 15.46 17.14 -5.56
C SER A 177 16.84 16.54 -5.37
N SER A 178 17.57 16.96 -4.34
CA SER A 178 18.93 16.50 -4.05
C SER A 178 18.94 15.09 -3.45
N LEU A 179 19.95 14.30 -3.80
CA LEU A 179 20.37 13.14 -3.02
C LEU A 179 21.37 13.62 -1.98
N VAL A 180 21.01 13.53 -0.71
CA VAL A 180 21.73 14.13 0.41
C VAL A 180 22.36 13.03 1.27
N SER A 181 23.63 13.15 1.61
CA SER A 181 24.24 12.31 2.62
C SER A 181 23.64 12.60 3.98
N VAL A 182 23.28 11.55 4.73
CA VAL A 182 22.79 11.74 6.12
C VAL A 182 23.86 12.29 7.07
N PHE A 183 25.10 12.40 6.61
CA PHE A 183 26.23 12.99 7.34
C PHE A 183 26.54 14.42 6.90
N ASP A 184 25.74 14.97 5.98
CA ASP A 184 25.90 16.35 5.55
C ASP A 184 25.49 17.31 6.68
N ASN A 185 26.36 18.27 6.99
CA ASN A 185 26.12 19.25 8.05
C ASN A 185 25.04 20.29 7.66
N ALA A 186 24.68 20.37 6.38
CA ALA A 186 23.62 21.27 5.91
C ALA A 186 22.22 20.78 6.25
N ILE A 187 22.06 19.52 6.70
CA ILE A 187 20.76 18.99 7.11
C ILE A 187 20.82 18.40 8.51
N ALA A 188 19.82 18.70 9.32
CA ALA A 188 19.68 18.15 10.66
C ALA A 188 18.52 17.16 10.74
N PHE A 189 18.69 16.16 11.59
CA PHE A 189 17.68 15.14 11.85
C PHE A 189 17.30 15.12 13.32
N GLU A 190 16.11 14.62 13.60
CA GLU A 190 15.62 14.28 14.94
C GLU A 190 14.87 12.95 14.91
N GLY A 191 14.62 12.37 16.08
CA GLY A 191 13.99 11.08 16.26
C GLY A 191 14.70 10.21 17.31
N THR A 192 14.13 9.03 17.58
CA THR A 192 14.65 8.13 18.63
C THR A 192 16.03 7.58 18.32
N ASP A 193 16.38 7.44 17.06
CA ASP A 193 17.65 6.86 16.59
C ASP A 193 18.72 7.93 16.30
N VAL A 194 18.41 9.20 16.51
CA VAL A 194 19.38 10.29 16.36
C VAL A 194 20.07 10.52 17.69
N ARG A 195 21.39 10.32 17.72
CA ARG A 195 22.18 10.62 18.92
C ARG A 195 22.16 12.12 19.18
N LYS A 196 21.87 12.47 20.44
CA LYS A 196 21.97 13.86 20.95
C LYS A 196 23.42 14.24 21.14
#